data_1b2db54779576628b82b777707de1191
#
_entry.id   1b2db54779576628b82b777707de1191
#
_cell.length_a   1.000
_cell.length_b   1.000
_cell.length_c   1.000
_cell.angle_alpha   90.00
_cell.angle_beta   90.00
_cell.angle_gamma   90.00
#
_symmetry.space_group_name_H-M   'P 1'
#
loop_
_entity.id
_entity.type
_entity.pdbx_description
1 polymer ?
#
loop_
_entity_poly.entity_id
_entity_poly.type
_entity_poly.pdbx_seq_one_letter_code
_entity_poly.pdbx_strand_id
1 'polypeptide(L)'
;MLDSPGDVLPRFDAAAAPAPRRAFEDHVRGFDRFGAPTAALHEGGIPYLVNEFWTAGQRQAHSLHEISYRACFKPQLPAFFIDALTRPGEAVHDPFMGRGTTPLQAALMGRRAIGNDINPLSVLLTRPRLRPPRLAEVAAALRRVDWTAGRIETPELLAFYSETTLRRICALRAWLLDRAPADTVPDAATDWVRMVALNRLTGHSPGFFSVYTLPPNQATSVAGQLRINARRNQVPPDRDVTAIVLKKSRALLRDPSPAPSPDALLTTAPAHATAAIPDGAAALVVTSPPFLDVVQYAEDNWLRSWFAGIDPATVAISQHRGEAAWQAMVRDTLAELARIVRPGGHVAFEVGEVRGGRVLLERLVWAAAEGLPFARLFVMVNQQEFTKTANCWGVGNNARGTNTNRIVVLRREAG
;
A
#
# COMPACT_ATOMS: atom_id res chain seq x y z
N MET A 1 -8.50 4.86 -36.23
CA MET A 1 -9.41 5.59 -35.36
C MET A 1 -10.48 4.62 -34.90
N LEU A 2 -10.38 4.11 -33.70
CA LEU A 2 -11.45 3.40 -32.99
C LEU A 2 -11.39 3.95 -31.57
N ASP A 3 -12.33 4.85 -31.30
CA ASP A 3 -12.60 5.35 -29.96
C ASP A 3 -13.05 4.19 -29.08
N SER A 4 -12.25 3.84 -28.09
CA SER A 4 -12.68 2.97 -26.99
C SER A 4 -13.42 3.81 -25.97
N PRO A 5 -14.66 3.49 -25.58
CA PRO A 5 -15.36 4.21 -24.54
C PRO A 5 -14.61 4.06 -23.21
N GLY A 6 -14.24 5.16 -22.61
CA GLY A 6 -13.64 5.19 -21.28
C GLY A 6 -14.60 4.60 -20.24
N ASP A 7 -14.20 3.49 -19.63
CA ASP A 7 -14.87 2.91 -18.46
C ASP A 7 -14.71 3.86 -17.26
N VAL A 8 -15.59 4.85 -17.18
CA VAL A 8 -15.76 5.67 -15.99
C VAL A 8 -16.46 4.81 -14.95
N LEU A 9 -15.82 4.61 -13.79
CA LEU A 9 -16.48 4.01 -12.64
C LEU A 9 -17.83 4.70 -12.41
N PRO A 10 -18.94 3.98 -12.22
CA PRO A 10 -20.23 4.61 -11.98
C PRO A 10 -20.13 5.48 -10.73
N ARG A 11 -20.46 6.76 -10.90
CA ARG A 11 -20.64 7.67 -9.77
C ARG A 11 -22.00 7.37 -9.17
N PHE A 12 -22.03 6.97 -7.89
CA PHE A 12 -23.27 6.96 -7.13
C PHE A 12 -23.68 8.43 -6.85
N ASP A 13 -24.96 8.74 -7.01
CA ASP A 13 -25.47 10.08 -6.78
C ASP A 13 -25.19 10.53 -5.35
N ALA A 14 -24.60 11.71 -5.20
CA ALA A 14 -24.13 12.29 -3.94
C ALA A 14 -25.27 12.63 -2.94
N ALA A 15 -26.53 12.38 -3.28
CA ALA A 15 -27.71 12.77 -2.51
C ALA A 15 -28.34 11.66 -1.65
N ALA A 16 -27.89 10.40 -1.76
CA ALA A 16 -28.50 9.30 -1.01
C ALA A 16 -28.00 9.23 0.45
N ALA A 17 -28.89 8.99 1.40
CA ALA A 17 -28.56 8.67 2.79
C ALA A 17 -27.64 7.45 2.88
N PRO A 18 -26.80 7.26 3.95
CA PRO A 18 -26.01 6.07 4.08
C PRO A 18 -26.91 4.86 3.93
N ALA A 19 -26.50 3.96 3.03
CA ALA A 19 -27.30 2.78 2.73
C ALA A 19 -27.54 1.97 4.01
N PRO A 20 -28.78 1.57 4.34
CA PRO A 20 -29.05 0.70 5.47
C PRO A 20 -28.29 -0.63 5.29
N ARG A 21 -28.04 -1.39 6.39
CA ARG A 21 -27.31 -2.68 6.39
C ARG A 21 -27.69 -3.58 5.21
N ARG A 22 -28.98 -3.66 4.87
CA ARG A 22 -29.50 -4.44 3.74
C ARG A 22 -29.03 -3.90 2.39
N ALA A 23 -28.89 -2.59 2.23
CA ALA A 23 -28.58 -2.01 0.93
C ALA A 23 -27.15 -2.34 0.43
N PHE A 24 -26.13 -2.43 1.29
CA PHE A 24 -24.79 -2.84 0.85
C PHE A 24 -24.73 -4.33 0.54
N GLU A 25 -25.33 -5.19 1.38
CA GLU A 25 -25.44 -6.61 1.10
C GLU A 25 -26.24 -6.87 -0.19
N ASP A 26 -27.37 -6.17 -0.37
CA ASP A 26 -28.19 -6.27 -1.59
C ASP A 26 -27.41 -5.79 -2.82
N HIS A 27 -26.61 -4.72 -2.70
CA HIS A 27 -25.72 -4.26 -3.77
C HIS A 27 -24.69 -5.34 -4.15
N VAL A 28 -24.03 -5.97 -3.19
CA VAL A 28 -23.05 -7.04 -3.44
C VAL A 28 -23.73 -8.28 -4.03
N ARG A 29 -24.92 -8.66 -3.54
CA ARG A 29 -25.72 -9.79 -4.07
C ARG A 29 -26.20 -9.57 -5.49
N GLY A 30 -26.62 -8.35 -5.78
CA GLY A 30 -27.08 -7.95 -7.13
C GLY A 30 -25.99 -7.55 -8.10
N PHE A 31 -24.71 -7.69 -7.72
CA PHE A 31 -23.60 -7.29 -8.56
C PHE A 31 -23.43 -8.24 -9.76
N ASP A 32 -23.51 -7.69 -10.97
CA ASP A 32 -23.44 -8.43 -12.24
C ASP A 32 -22.60 -7.73 -13.32
N ARG A 33 -21.84 -6.70 -12.93
CA ARG A 33 -21.12 -5.79 -13.86
C ARG A 33 -20.23 -6.51 -14.86
N PHE A 34 -19.68 -7.67 -14.52
CA PHE A 34 -18.80 -8.47 -15.38
C PHE A 34 -19.50 -9.70 -15.96
N GLY A 35 -20.84 -9.71 -15.99
CA GLY A 35 -21.66 -10.68 -16.71
C GLY A 35 -21.98 -11.97 -15.96
N ALA A 36 -21.51 -12.11 -14.71
CA ALA A 36 -21.86 -13.24 -13.84
C ALA A 36 -22.61 -12.74 -12.59
N PRO A 37 -23.69 -13.42 -12.17
CA PRO A 37 -24.37 -13.08 -10.92
C PRO A 37 -23.49 -13.48 -9.72
N THR A 38 -23.65 -12.75 -8.61
CA THR A 38 -22.97 -13.10 -7.36
C THR A 38 -23.47 -14.42 -6.81
N ALA A 39 -22.56 -15.39 -6.62
CA ALA A 39 -22.87 -16.64 -5.94
C ALA A 39 -22.89 -16.43 -4.43
N ALA A 40 -23.94 -16.90 -3.76
CA ALA A 40 -24.07 -16.89 -2.31
C ALA A 40 -23.87 -18.30 -1.76
N LEU A 41 -22.91 -18.47 -0.87
CA LEU A 41 -22.55 -19.76 -0.26
C LEU A 41 -22.59 -19.62 1.26
N HIS A 42 -22.77 -20.75 1.96
CA HIS A 42 -22.62 -20.83 3.42
C HIS A 42 -21.66 -21.96 3.76
N GLU A 43 -20.59 -21.64 4.49
CA GLU A 43 -19.61 -22.63 4.91
C GLU A 43 -19.16 -22.38 6.34
N GLY A 44 -19.31 -23.38 7.22
CA GLY A 44 -18.97 -23.27 8.65
C GLY A 44 -19.71 -22.15 9.39
N GLY A 45 -20.97 -21.86 9.01
CA GLY A 45 -21.76 -20.79 9.59
C GLY A 45 -21.42 -19.38 9.09
N ILE A 46 -20.53 -19.27 8.11
CA ILE A 46 -20.10 -17.99 7.52
C ILE A 46 -20.77 -17.83 6.16
N PRO A 47 -21.46 -16.70 5.91
CA PRO A 47 -21.96 -16.37 4.56
C PRO A 47 -20.82 -15.85 3.67
N TYR A 48 -20.72 -16.39 2.47
CA TYR A 48 -19.78 -15.98 1.43
C TYR A 48 -20.52 -15.43 0.22
N LEU A 49 -20.04 -14.30 -0.31
CA LEU A 49 -20.50 -13.70 -1.57
C LEU A 49 -19.34 -13.69 -2.55
N VAL A 50 -19.47 -14.45 -3.64
CA VAL A 50 -18.39 -14.73 -4.61
C VAL A 50 -18.73 -14.16 -5.96
N ASN A 51 -17.86 -13.29 -6.49
CA ASN A 51 -17.95 -12.75 -7.85
C ASN A 51 -16.60 -12.17 -8.28
N GLU A 52 -16.47 -11.72 -9.52
CA GLU A 52 -15.46 -10.76 -9.93
C GLU A 52 -16.01 -9.35 -9.68
N PHE A 53 -15.66 -8.73 -8.54
CA PHE A 53 -16.10 -7.38 -8.17
C PHE A 53 -15.22 -6.30 -8.80
N TRP A 54 -13.96 -6.61 -9.10
CA TRP A 54 -13.01 -5.78 -9.85
C TRP A 54 -12.05 -6.66 -10.64
N THR A 55 -11.64 -6.20 -11.84
CA THR A 55 -10.79 -6.98 -12.72
C THR A 55 -9.30 -6.81 -12.46
N ALA A 56 -8.50 -7.86 -12.72
CA ALA A 56 -7.03 -7.80 -12.65
C ALA A 56 -6.42 -6.95 -13.78
N GLY A 57 -7.11 -6.81 -14.89
CA GLY A 57 -6.63 -6.12 -16.11
C GLY A 57 -6.66 -4.60 -16.03
N GLN A 58 -7.20 -4.02 -15.00
CA GLN A 58 -7.33 -2.57 -14.86
C GLN A 58 -5.98 -1.92 -14.56
N ARG A 59 -5.23 -1.58 -15.60
CA ARG A 59 -4.04 -0.70 -15.55
C ARG A 59 -4.41 0.79 -15.39
N GLN A 60 -5.67 1.11 -15.12
CA GLN A 60 -6.23 2.47 -15.10
C GLN A 60 -6.21 3.11 -13.71
N ALA A 61 -5.38 2.63 -12.79
CA ALA A 61 -5.19 3.33 -11.54
C ALA A 61 -4.44 4.65 -11.77
N HIS A 62 -4.80 5.68 -11.01
CA HIS A 62 -4.12 6.97 -11.01
C HIS A 62 -2.60 6.81 -10.85
N SER A 63 -1.81 7.58 -11.61
CA SER A 63 -0.35 7.45 -11.68
C SER A 63 0.37 7.55 -10.33
N LEU A 64 -0.21 8.26 -9.37
CA LEU A 64 0.31 8.33 -7.99
C LEU A 64 0.37 6.97 -7.29
N HIS A 65 -0.36 5.95 -7.73
CA HIS A 65 -0.25 4.58 -7.22
C HIS A 65 0.96 3.82 -7.76
N GLU A 66 1.67 4.33 -8.77
CA GLU A 66 2.77 3.64 -9.45
C GLU A 66 4.09 3.67 -8.66
N ILE A 67 4.05 3.36 -7.39
CA ILE A 67 5.23 3.09 -6.56
C ILE A 67 5.29 1.62 -6.17
N SER A 68 6.51 1.12 -5.98
CA SER A 68 6.75 -0.28 -5.68
C SER A 68 6.84 -0.51 -4.18
N TYR A 69 6.06 -1.48 -3.69
CA TYR A 69 6.12 -1.99 -2.32
C TYR A 69 5.59 -3.43 -2.31
N ARG A 70 6.05 -4.27 -1.38
CA ARG A 70 5.63 -5.67 -1.33
C ARG A 70 4.28 -5.83 -0.64
N ALA A 71 3.52 -6.84 -1.06
CA ALA A 71 2.27 -7.26 -0.43
C ALA A 71 1.24 -6.12 -0.27
N CYS A 72 0.86 -5.48 -1.40
CA CYS A 72 -0.17 -4.46 -1.42
C CYS A 72 -1.29 -4.84 -2.37
N PHE A 73 -2.51 -4.67 -1.94
CA PHE A 73 -3.67 -4.79 -2.83
C PHE A 73 -3.73 -3.66 -3.85
N LYS A 74 -4.52 -3.88 -4.91
CA LYS A 74 -4.72 -2.90 -5.97
C LYS A 74 -5.70 -1.80 -5.54
N PRO A 75 -5.59 -0.58 -6.11
CA PRO A 75 -6.48 0.55 -5.79
C PRO A 75 -7.97 0.29 -6.03
N GLN A 76 -8.31 -0.66 -6.90
CA GLN A 76 -9.68 -1.04 -7.19
C GLN A 76 -10.41 -1.63 -5.97
N LEU A 77 -9.68 -2.34 -5.10
CA LEU A 77 -10.26 -2.88 -3.86
C LEU A 77 -10.77 -1.75 -2.96
N PRO A 78 -9.93 -0.80 -2.47
CA PRO A 78 -10.45 0.28 -1.66
C PRO A 78 -11.44 1.17 -2.43
N ALA A 79 -11.26 1.39 -3.75
CA ALA A 79 -12.20 2.17 -4.53
C ALA A 79 -13.62 1.61 -4.48
N PHE A 80 -13.78 0.28 -4.58
CA PHE A 80 -15.08 -0.38 -4.50
C PHE A 80 -15.80 -0.07 -3.17
N PHE A 81 -15.12 -0.24 -2.05
CA PHE A 81 -15.71 -0.01 -0.73
C PHE A 81 -15.92 1.47 -0.42
N ILE A 82 -14.98 2.34 -0.82
CA ILE A 82 -15.09 3.79 -0.65
C ILE A 82 -16.31 4.33 -1.38
N ASP A 83 -16.52 3.90 -2.61
CA ASP A 83 -17.65 4.33 -3.43
C ASP A 83 -18.99 3.88 -2.83
N ALA A 84 -19.08 2.61 -2.44
CA ALA A 84 -20.32 2.02 -1.94
C ALA A 84 -20.69 2.43 -0.50
N LEU A 85 -19.71 2.75 0.36
CA LEU A 85 -19.92 2.86 1.81
C LEU A 85 -19.61 4.24 2.39
N THR A 86 -19.13 5.19 1.58
CA THR A 86 -18.77 6.53 2.07
C THR A 86 -19.25 7.65 1.15
N ARG A 87 -19.32 8.85 1.71
CA ARG A 87 -19.59 10.10 0.98
C ARG A 87 -18.34 10.98 0.91
N PRO A 88 -18.25 11.91 -0.05
CA PRO A 88 -17.22 12.95 -0.03
C PRO A 88 -17.13 13.64 1.34
N GLY A 89 -15.91 13.89 1.81
CA GLY A 89 -15.62 14.48 3.11
C GLY A 89 -15.61 13.50 4.29
N GLU A 90 -16.18 12.30 4.17
CA GLU A 90 -16.06 11.28 5.23
C GLU A 90 -14.66 10.69 5.28
N ALA A 91 -14.24 10.20 6.46
CA ALA A 91 -12.90 9.65 6.63
C ALA A 91 -12.85 8.14 6.36
N VAL A 92 -11.77 7.74 5.68
CA VAL A 92 -11.42 6.34 5.40
C VAL A 92 -10.07 6.04 6.03
N HIS A 93 -9.99 4.94 6.78
CA HIS A 93 -8.82 4.55 7.54
C HIS A 93 -8.21 3.24 7.06
N ASP A 94 -6.87 3.15 7.17
CA ASP A 94 -6.09 1.92 6.98
C ASP A 94 -5.05 1.80 8.10
N PRO A 95 -5.23 0.86 9.07
CA PRO A 95 -4.29 0.65 10.18
C PRO A 95 -2.99 -0.06 9.78
N PHE A 96 -2.90 -0.62 8.57
CA PHE A 96 -1.72 -1.28 8.01
C PHE A 96 -1.42 -0.72 6.62
N MET A 97 -1.29 0.62 6.51
CA MET A 97 -1.35 1.30 5.22
C MET A 97 -0.22 0.95 4.23
N GLY A 98 0.89 0.39 4.69
CA GLY A 98 2.03 0.02 3.85
C GLY A 98 2.46 1.18 2.94
N ARG A 99 2.30 1.00 1.62
CA ARG A 99 2.55 2.10 0.67
C ARG A 99 1.41 3.13 0.59
N GLY A 100 0.36 3.04 1.41
CA GLY A 100 -0.75 3.99 1.44
C GLY A 100 -1.72 3.87 0.28
N THR A 101 -2.09 2.65 -0.13
CA THR A 101 -3.06 2.45 -1.22
C THR A 101 -4.43 2.99 -0.84
N THR A 102 -4.96 2.63 0.34
CA THR A 102 -6.26 3.11 0.83
C THR A 102 -6.28 4.62 1.11
N PRO A 103 -5.33 5.21 1.88
CA PRO A 103 -5.32 6.65 2.12
C PRO A 103 -5.25 7.47 0.83
N LEU A 104 -4.41 7.05 -0.13
CA LEU A 104 -4.32 7.73 -1.41
C LEU A 104 -5.61 7.62 -2.22
N GLN A 105 -6.22 6.43 -2.27
CA GLN A 105 -7.48 6.24 -3.01
C GLN A 105 -8.62 7.04 -2.37
N ALA A 106 -8.66 7.13 -1.04
CA ALA A 106 -9.62 7.97 -0.32
C ALA A 106 -9.49 9.43 -0.73
N ALA A 107 -8.28 9.98 -0.73
CA ALA A 107 -8.01 11.36 -1.14
C ALA A 107 -8.38 11.61 -2.62
N LEU A 108 -8.04 10.69 -3.53
CA LEU A 108 -8.40 10.78 -4.95
C LEU A 108 -9.92 10.79 -5.17
N MET A 109 -10.68 10.19 -4.27
CA MET A 109 -12.15 10.15 -4.31
C MET A 109 -12.82 11.24 -3.44
N GLY A 110 -12.06 12.22 -2.93
CA GLY A 110 -12.60 13.33 -2.14
C GLY A 110 -12.99 12.95 -0.70
N ARG A 111 -12.40 11.89 -0.15
CA ARG A 111 -12.57 11.48 1.26
C ARG A 111 -11.36 11.91 2.07
N ARG A 112 -11.54 12.09 3.38
CA ARG A 112 -10.42 12.33 4.29
C ARG A 112 -9.62 11.05 4.48
N ALA A 113 -8.30 11.15 4.33
CA ALA A 113 -7.40 10.01 4.47
C ALA A 113 -6.89 9.88 5.91
N ILE A 114 -7.08 8.71 6.53
CA ILE A 114 -6.43 8.34 7.78
C ILE A 114 -5.58 7.08 7.51
N GLY A 115 -4.31 7.12 7.85
CA GLY A 115 -3.41 5.99 7.66
C GLY A 115 -2.52 5.78 8.87
N ASN A 116 -2.30 4.52 9.23
CA ASN A 116 -1.34 4.13 10.25
C ASN A 116 -0.48 2.99 9.75
N ASP A 117 0.75 2.91 10.22
CA ASP A 117 1.63 1.75 10.05
C ASP A 117 2.69 1.77 11.14
N ILE A 118 3.16 0.60 11.55
CA ILE A 118 4.28 0.49 12.49
C ILE A 118 5.61 0.91 11.86
N ASN A 119 5.72 0.84 10.53
CA ASN A 119 6.91 1.19 9.79
C ASN A 119 6.84 2.67 9.33
N PRO A 120 7.74 3.54 9.82
CA PRO A 120 7.75 4.96 9.43
C PRO A 120 7.96 5.18 7.93
N LEU A 121 8.55 4.23 7.19
CA LEU A 121 8.62 4.28 5.72
C LEU A 121 7.25 4.45 5.07
N SER A 122 6.19 3.93 5.67
CA SER A 122 4.83 4.02 5.15
C SER A 122 4.34 5.47 5.08
N VAL A 123 4.65 6.27 6.10
CA VAL A 123 4.37 7.71 6.09
C VAL A 123 5.18 8.43 5.02
N LEU A 124 6.50 8.13 4.90
CA LEU A 124 7.39 8.73 3.90
C LEU A 124 6.98 8.39 2.46
N LEU A 125 6.34 7.25 2.25
CA LEU A 125 5.81 6.86 0.95
C LEU A 125 4.43 7.47 0.67
N THR A 126 3.58 7.63 1.68
CA THR A 126 2.18 8.04 1.53
C THR A 126 2.00 9.55 1.48
N ARG A 127 2.55 10.26 2.45
CA ARG A 127 2.37 11.71 2.63
C ARG A 127 2.66 12.55 1.39
N PRO A 128 3.77 12.35 0.65
CA PRO A 128 4.08 13.17 -0.52
C PRO A 128 3.03 13.07 -1.63
N ARG A 129 2.36 11.90 -1.76
CA ARG A 129 1.33 11.68 -2.78
C ARG A 129 -0.03 12.28 -2.42
N LEU A 130 -0.24 12.63 -1.16
CA LEU A 130 -1.41 13.38 -0.70
C LEU A 130 -1.22 14.90 -0.87
N ARG A 131 0.01 15.34 -1.15
CA ARG A 131 0.38 16.75 -1.38
C ARG A 131 1.40 16.84 -2.54
N PRO A 132 1.05 16.36 -3.75
CA PRO A 132 2.00 16.30 -4.84
C PRO A 132 2.45 17.71 -5.27
N PRO A 133 3.77 17.95 -5.41
CA PRO A 133 4.30 19.22 -5.88
C PRO A 133 4.19 19.34 -7.40
N ARG A 134 4.40 20.53 -7.93
CA ARG A 134 4.62 20.73 -9.37
C ARG A 134 6.02 20.21 -9.76
N LEU A 135 6.14 19.69 -10.96
CA LEU A 135 7.44 19.16 -11.47
C LEU A 135 8.58 20.20 -11.42
N ALA A 136 8.25 21.49 -11.63
CA ALA A 136 9.21 22.58 -11.53
C ALA A 136 9.76 22.75 -10.11
N GLU A 137 8.95 22.52 -9.09
CA GLU A 137 9.34 22.57 -7.67
C GLU A 137 10.27 21.41 -7.32
N VAL A 138 10.00 20.21 -7.87
CA VAL A 138 10.91 19.05 -7.74
C VAL A 138 12.28 19.36 -8.36
N ALA A 139 12.29 19.95 -9.56
CA ALA A 139 13.54 20.35 -10.22
C ALA A 139 14.28 21.42 -9.43
N ALA A 140 13.57 22.38 -8.84
CA ALA A 140 14.17 23.43 -7.99
C ALA A 140 14.76 22.82 -6.70
N ALA A 141 14.10 21.84 -6.06
CA ALA A 141 14.63 21.14 -4.90
C ALA A 141 15.94 20.40 -5.23
N LEU A 142 15.99 19.68 -6.35
CA LEU A 142 17.19 18.95 -6.77
C LEU A 142 18.38 19.86 -7.10
N ARG A 143 18.14 21.12 -7.54
CA ARG A 143 19.23 22.11 -7.75
C ARG A 143 19.87 22.60 -6.44
N ARG A 144 19.20 22.43 -5.30
CA ARG A 144 19.74 22.80 -3.97
C ARG A 144 20.67 21.74 -3.38
N VAL A 145 20.75 20.55 -3.97
CA VAL A 145 21.62 19.47 -3.52
C VAL A 145 23.06 19.77 -3.94
N ASP A 146 23.99 19.77 -3.00
CA ASP A 146 25.41 19.74 -3.31
C ASP A 146 25.84 18.32 -3.70
N TRP A 147 25.85 18.06 -4.98
CA TRP A 147 26.16 16.74 -5.54
C TRP A 147 27.64 16.33 -5.37
N THR A 148 28.50 17.23 -4.91
CA THR A 148 29.93 16.99 -4.67
C THR A 148 30.21 16.59 -3.22
N ALA A 149 29.29 16.85 -2.31
CA ALA A 149 29.44 16.59 -0.86
C ALA A 149 29.27 15.12 -0.45
N GLY A 150 28.93 14.23 -1.39
CA GLY A 150 28.63 12.83 -1.08
C GLY A 150 29.85 12.02 -0.63
N ARG A 151 29.78 11.45 0.55
CA ARG A 151 30.79 10.55 1.12
C ARG A 151 30.24 9.13 1.19
N ILE A 152 31.05 8.15 0.78
CA ILE A 152 30.70 6.73 0.87
C ILE A 152 31.08 6.22 2.25
N GLU A 153 30.08 6.05 3.11
CA GLU A 153 30.26 5.49 4.46
C GLU A 153 29.95 3.98 4.48
N THR A 154 29.28 3.47 3.45
CA THR A 154 28.84 2.07 3.33
C THR A 154 29.35 1.51 2.00
N PRO A 155 30.66 1.14 1.91
CA PRO A 155 31.29 0.71 0.66
C PRO A 155 30.70 -0.59 0.09
N GLU A 156 30.01 -1.41 0.90
CA GLU A 156 29.33 -2.62 0.45
C GLU A 156 28.24 -2.34 -0.59
N LEU A 157 27.73 -1.11 -0.62
CA LEU A 157 26.73 -0.67 -1.62
C LEU A 157 27.32 -0.54 -3.03
N LEU A 158 28.64 -0.61 -3.19
CA LEU A 158 29.28 -0.73 -4.52
C LEU A 158 28.88 -2.03 -5.25
N ALA A 159 28.32 -3.01 -4.54
CA ALA A 159 27.66 -4.16 -5.19
C ALA A 159 26.46 -3.74 -6.07
N PHE A 160 25.78 -2.63 -5.75
CA PHE A 160 24.59 -2.14 -6.43
C PHE A 160 24.87 -0.96 -7.36
N TYR A 161 25.83 -0.10 -7.02
CA TYR A 161 26.06 1.19 -7.65
C TYR A 161 27.53 1.37 -8.05
N SER A 162 27.78 2.08 -9.16
CA SER A 162 29.12 2.61 -9.41
C SER A 162 29.52 3.60 -8.32
N GLU A 163 30.80 3.87 -8.17
CA GLU A 163 31.29 4.83 -7.19
C GLU A 163 30.69 6.22 -7.42
N THR A 164 30.65 6.69 -8.67
CA THR A 164 30.06 7.97 -9.06
C THR A 164 28.58 8.05 -8.67
N THR A 165 27.83 7.01 -8.97
CA THR A 165 26.39 6.94 -8.63
C THR A 165 26.17 6.90 -7.11
N LEU A 166 26.96 6.09 -6.40
CA LEU A 166 26.85 5.97 -4.94
C LEU A 166 27.17 7.30 -4.23
N ARG A 167 28.21 8.02 -4.66
CA ARG A 167 28.50 9.37 -4.14
C ARG A 167 27.32 10.32 -4.31
N ARG A 168 26.67 10.32 -5.48
CA ARG A 168 25.47 11.14 -5.71
C ARG A 168 24.29 10.71 -4.83
N ILE A 169 24.08 9.40 -4.63
CA ILE A 169 23.04 8.90 -3.72
C ILE A 169 23.35 9.35 -2.27
N CYS A 170 24.60 9.27 -1.83
CA CYS A 170 25.03 9.73 -0.51
C CYS A 170 24.86 11.24 -0.34
N ALA A 171 25.16 12.06 -1.38
CA ALA A 171 24.93 13.50 -1.37
C ALA A 171 23.43 13.82 -1.20
N LEU A 172 22.58 13.16 -1.98
CA LEU A 172 21.12 13.32 -1.87
C LEU A 172 20.61 12.89 -0.50
N ARG A 173 21.11 11.75 0.01
CA ARG A 173 20.76 11.24 1.33
C ARG A 173 21.12 12.24 2.44
N ALA A 174 22.36 12.73 2.44
CA ALA A 174 22.82 13.71 3.44
C ALA A 174 21.97 14.99 3.42
N TRP A 175 21.70 15.52 2.20
CA TRP A 175 20.86 16.69 2.03
C TRP A 175 19.42 16.47 2.53
N LEU A 176 18.85 15.28 2.31
CA LEU A 176 17.50 14.93 2.78
C LEU A 176 17.46 14.75 4.30
N LEU A 177 18.46 14.12 4.91
CA LEU A 177 18.50 13.89 6.36
C LEU A 177 18.69 15.20 7.13
N ASP A 178 19.43 16.16 6.57
CA ASP A 178 19.59 17.49 7.16
C ASP A 178 18.29 18.30 7.09
N ARG A 179 17.56 18.27 5.98
CA ARG A 179 16.39 19.14 5.73
C ARG A 179 15.06 18.50 6.04
N ALA A 180 15.01 17.20 6.04
CA ALA A 180 13.79 16.40 6.18
C ALA A 180 14.08 15.13 7.00
N PRO A 181 14.43 15.23 8.28
CA PRO A 181 14.47 14.07 9.16
C PRO A 181 13.19 13.25 9.05
N ALA A 182 13.26 11.95 9.31
CA ALA A 182 12.12 11.03 9.07
C ALA A 182 10.88 11.36 9.91
N ASP A 183 11.06 12.00 11.05
CA ASP A 183 10.03 12.42 12.00
C ASP A 183 9.46 13.82 11.73
N THR A 184 9.96 14.52 10.70
CA THR A 184 9.49 15.86 10.35
C THR A 184 8.59 15.89 9.11
N VAL A 185 7.88 17.02 8.95
CA VAL A 185 7.06 17.31 7.76
C VAL A 185 7.75 18.40 6.93
N PRO A 186 8.58 18.05 5.96
CA PRO A 186 9.27 19.01 5.12
C PRO A 186 8.35 19.67 4.09
N ASP A 187 8.89 20.62 3.29
CA ASP A 187 8.18 21.13 2.10
C ASP A 187 7.83 19.99 1.13
N ALA A 188 6.76 20.19 0.36
CA ALA A 188 6.19 19.14 -0.50
C ALA A 188 7.20 18.61 -1.53
N ALA A 189 8.06 19.48 -2.08
CA ALA A 189 9.04 19.07 -3.10
C ALA A 189 10.18 18.24 -2.49
N THR A 190 10.68 18.59 -1.31
CA THR A 190 11.70 17.84 -0.57
C THR A 190 11.18 16.46 -0.16
N ASP A 191 9.94 16.41 0.37
CA ASP A 191 9.28 15.15 0.75
C ASP A 191 9.05 14.25 -0.47
N TRP A 192 8.65 14.85 -1.60
CA TRP A 192 8.48 14.14 -2.87
C TRP A 192 9.79 13.55 -3.40
N VAL A 193 10.88 14.32 -3.39
CA VAL A 193 12.21 13.85 -3.82
C VAL A 193 12.62 12.65 -2.99
N ARG A 194 12.42 12.68 -1.66
CA ARG A 194 12.71 11.56 -0.77
C ARG A 194 11.92 10.31 -1.17
N MET A 195 10.61 10.43 -1.33
CA MET A 195 9.74 9.32 -1.72
C MET A 195 10.15 8.71 -3.07
N VAL A 196 10.43 9.55 -4.07
CA VAL A 196 10.86 9.06 -5.39
C VAL A 196 12.20 8.36 -5.29
N ALA A 197 13.18 8.93 -4.57
CA ALA A 197 14.48 8.30 -4.37
C ALA A 197 14.37 6.93 -3.70
N LEU A 198 13.58 6.80 -2.62
CA LEU A 198 13.29 5.53 -1.94
C LEU A 198 12.76 4.46 -2.92
N ASN A 199 11.98 4.87 -3.90
CA ASN A 199 11.44 3.97 -4.93
C ASN A 199 12.36 3.72 -6.11
N ARG A 200 13.51 4.40 -6.19
CA ARG A 200 14.49 4.26 -7.30
C ARG A 200 15.81 3.62 -6.86
N LEU A 201 15.97 3.28 -5.56
CA LEU A 201 17.19 2.68 -5.04
C LEU A 201 17.59 1.42 -5.81
N THR A 202 16.68 0.46 -5.95
CA THR A 202 16.96 -0.81 -6.64
C THR A 202 15.84 -1.22 -7.58
N GLY A 203 16.21 -1.91 -8.65
CA GLY A 203 15.27 -2.45 -9.63
C GLY A 203 15.98 -3.11 -10.82
N HIS A 204 15.19 -3.52 -11.80
CA HIS A 204 15.62 -4.36 -12.92
C HIS A 204 15.75 -3.58 -14.25
N SER A 205 15.79 -2.25 -14.22
CA SER A 205 15.85 -1.44 -15.43
C SER A 205 16.73 -0.18 -15.26
N PRO A 206 17.14 0.48 -16.36
CA PRO A 206 17.89 1.74 -16.30
C PRO A 206 17.15 2.91 -15.62
N GLY A 207 15.87 2.76 -15.32
CA GLY A 207 15.09 3.73 -14.54
C GLY A 207 15.32 3.67 -13.02
N PHE A 208 16.27 2.86 -12.55
CA PHE A 208 16.70 2.77 -11.16
C PHE A 208 18.15 3.17 -11.01
N PHE A 209 18.57 3.53 -9.80
CA PHE A 209 19.95 3.91 -9.52
C PHE A 209 20.90 2.71 -9.61
N SER A 210 20.41 1.52 -9.27
CA SER A 210 21.21 0.29 -9.24
C SER A 210 21.46 -0.30 -10.62
N VAL A 211 22.46 -1.17 -10.67
CA VAL A 211 22.56 -2.21 -11.69
C VAL A 211 21.33 -3.12 -11.63
N TYR A 212 21.14 -4.02 -12.58
CA TYR A 212 20.03 -4.99 -12.52
C TYR A 212 20.04 -5.78 -11.22
N THR A 213 18.89 -5.83 -10.55
CA THR A 213 18.64 -6.59 -9.33
C THR A 213 17.23 -7.20 -9.37
N LEU A 214 16.71 -7.66 -8.23
CA LEU A 214 15.35 -8.16 -8.08
C LEU A 214 14.29 -7.09 -8.41
N PRO A 215 13.01 -7.47 -8.57
CA PRO A 215 11.93 -6.51 -8.70
C PRO A 215 11.94 -5.46 -7.58
N PRO A 216 11.55 -4.20 -7.86
CA PRO A 216 11.76 -3.05 -6.98
C PRO A 216 10.87 -3.04 -5.72
N ASN A 217 10.07 -4.07 -5.49
CA ASN A 217 9.26 -4.25 -4.29
C ASN A 217 10.04 -4.79 -3.09
N GLN A 218 11.26 -5.27 -3.30
CA GLN A 218 12.15 -5.80 -2.27
C GLN A 218 13.62 -5.49 -2.61
N ALA A 219 14.48 -5.42 -1.60
CA ALA A 219 15.92 -5.32 -1.78
C ALA A 219 16.58 -6.69 -1.51
N THR A 220 17.49 -7.13 -2.38
CA THR A 220 18.33 -8.29 -2.07
C THR A 220 19.45 -7.88 -1.10
N SER A 221 20.03 -8.84 -0.38
CA SER A 221 21.22 -8.58 0.43
C SER A 221 22.44 -8.26 -0.46
N VAL A 222 23.47 -7.64 0.11
CA VAL A 222 24.74 -7.37 -0.57
C VAL A 222 25.33 -8.65 -1.19
N ALA A 223 25.39 -9.74 -0.40
CA ALA A 223 25.87 -11.03 -0.89
C ALA A 223 25.00 -11.59 -2.03
N GLY A 224 23.68 -11.38 -1.95
CA GLY A 224 22.74 -11.74 -3.01
C GLY A 224 23.00 -10.95 -4.28
N GLN A 225 23.26 -9.65 -4.18
CA GLN A 225 23.58 -8.81 -5.34
C GLN A 225 24.91 -9.21 -5.99
N LEU A 226 25.93 -9.49 -5.21
CA LEU A 226 27.23 -9.97 -5.74
C LEU A 226 27.05 -11.25 -6.55
N ARG A 227 26.25 -12.21 -6.08
CA ARG A 227 25.91 -13.43 -6.84
C ARG A 227 25.16 -13.14 -8.14
N ILE A 228 24.24 -12.16 -8.12
CA ILE A 228 23.51 -11.73 -9.32
C ILE A 228 24.51 -11.11 -10.32
N ASN A 229 25.42 -10.24 -9.84
CA ASN A 229 26.41 -9.59 -10.68
C ASN A 229 27.33 -10.60 -11.35
N ALA A 230 27.85 -11.55 -10.59
CA ALA A 230 28.71 -12.64 -11.12
C ALA A 230 27.97 -13.49 -12.17
N ARG A 231 26.73 -13.94 -11.86
CA ARG A 231 25.93 -14.77 -12.78
C ARG A 231 25.60 -14.03 -14.09
N ARG A 232 25.40 -12.73 -14.04
CA ARG A 232 25.06 -11.90 -15.21
C ARG A 232 26.25 -11.26 -15.89
N ASN A 233 27.45 -11.46 -15.37
CA ASN A 233 28.67 -10.79 -15.79
C ASN A 233 28.45 -9.26 -15.95
N GLN A 234 27.90 -8.64 -14.91
CA GLN A 234 27.53 -7.21 -14.92
C GLN A 234 28.31 -6.42 -13.87
N VAL A 235 28.62 -5.17 -14.22
CA VAL A 235 29.22 -4.17 -13.34
C VAL A 235 28.23 -3.01 -13.19
N PRO A 236 28.08 -2.42 -12.00
CA PRO A 236 27.21 -1.28 -11.80
C PRO A 236 27.61 -0.09 -12.70
N PRO A 237 26.73 0.37 -13.60
CA PRO A 237 27.00 1.50 -14.48
C PRO A 237 26.76 2.83 -13.76
N ASP A 238 27.34 3.89 -14.30
CA ASP A 238 27.01 5.24 -13.88
C ASP A 238 25.56 5.59 -14.21
N ARG A 239 24.88 6.22 -13.25
CA ARG A 239 23.49 6.65 -13.37
C ARG A 239 23.35 8.13 -13.04
N ASP A 240 22.57 8.84 -13.82
CA ASP A 240 22.17 10.20 -13.47
C ASP A 240 20.99 10.17 -12.50
N VAL A 241 21.30 10.34 -11.21
CA VAL A 241 20.32 10.34 -10.11
C VAL A 241 19.27 11.41 -10.32
N THR A 242 19.65 12.61 -10.74
CA THR A 242 18.74 13.74 -10.99
C THR A 242 17.77 13.43 -12.12
N ALA A 243 18.28 12.94 -13.26
CA ALA A 243 17.44 12.61 -14.42
C ALA A 243 16.45 11.48 -14.08
N ILE A 244 16.88 10.47 -13.33
CA ILE A 244 16.00 9.36 -12.90
C ILE A 244 14.88 9.86 -11.99
N VAL A 245 15.19 10.72 -11.00
CA VAL A 245 14.17 11.30 -10.09
C VAL A 245 13.19 12.14 -10.89
N LEU A 246 13.64 13.02 -11.78
CA LEU A 246 12.76 13.85 -12.61
C LEU A 246 11.90 13.03 -13.57
N LYS A 247 12.48 12.01 -14.22
CA LYS A 247 11.73 11.10 -15.10
C LYS A 247 10.61 10.38 -14.35
N LYS A 248 10.90 9.83 -13.16
CA LYS A 248 9.87 9.16 -12.35
C LYS A 248 8.85 10.14 -11.81
N SER A 249 9.27 11.34 -11.40
CA SER A 249 8.35 12.40 -10.95
C SER A 249 7.37 12.79 -12.06
N ARG A 250 7.85 12.99 -13.29
CA ARG A 250 6.98 13.27 -14.45
C ARG A 250 5.97 12.14 -14.68
N ALA A 251 6.39 10.89 -14.55
CA ALA A 251 5.49 9.75 -14.71
C ALA A 251 4.43 9.68 -13.61
N LEU A 252 4.78 9.98 -12.36
CA LEU A 252 3.83 9.98 -11.23
C LEU A 252 2.87 11.18 -11.27
N LEU A 253 3.29 12.31 -11.83
CA LEU A 253 2.53 13.57 -11.90
C LEU A 253 1.81 13.74 -13.26
N ARG A 254 1.64 12.67 -14.05
CA ARG A 254 1.00 12.80 -15.39
C ARG A 254 -0.52 12.98 -15.30
N ASP A 255 -1.15 12.35 -14.29
CA ASP A 255 -2.58 12.48 -14.08
C ASP A 255 -2.88 13.71 -13.20
N PRO A 256 -4.05 14.34 -13.33
CA PRO A 256 -4.41 15.48 -12.51
C PRO A 256 -4.30 15.16 -11.02
N SER A 257 -3.53 15.95 -10.28
CA SER A 257 -3.38 15.75 -8.84
C SER A 257 -4.72 15.94 -8.14
N PRO A 258 -5.01 15.14 -7.09
CA PRO A 258 -6.14 15.41 -6.21
C PRO A 258 -5.95 16.79 -5.58
N ALA A 259 -7.04 17.40 -5.15
CA ALA A 259 -6.93 18.54 -4.25
C ALA A 259 -6.05 18.14 -3.06
N PRO A 260 -5.15 19.01 -2.60
CA PRO A 260 -4.37 18.71 -1.40
C PRO A 260 -5.30 18.25 -0.28
N SER A 261 -4.95 17.16 0.40
CA SER A 261 -5.71 16.67 1.55
C SER A 261 -5.01 17.15 2.83
N PRO A 262 -5.21 18.41 3.24
CA PRO A 262 -4.51 18.99 4.39
C PRO A 262 -4.89 18.31 5.69
N ASP A 263 -6.09 17.72 5.74
CA ASP A 263 -6.64 17.03 6.90
C ASP A 263 -6.29 15.52 6.94
N ALA A 264 -5.35 15.09 6.10
CA ALA A 264 -4.88 13.72 6.14
C ALA A 264 -4.11 13.47 7.45
N LEU A 265 -4.54 12.46 8.20
CA LEU A 265 -3.89 12.02 9.43
C LEU A 265 -3.08 10.75 9.16
N LEU A 266 -1.75 10.86 9.20
CA LEU A 266 -0.84 9.73 9.04
C LEU A 266 -0.04 9.53 10.33
N THR A 267 -0.08 8.33 10.88
CA THR A 267 0.55 7.98 12.16
C THR A 267 1.52 6.82 12.01
N THR A 268 2.47 6.72 12.94
CA THR A 268 3.35 5.57 13.08
C THR A 268 3.16 5.00 14.48
N ALA A 269 2.38 3.92 14.57
CA ALA A 269 2.04 3.28 15.83
C ALA A 269 1.63 1.81 15.59
N PRO A 270 1.62 0.96 16.63
CA PRO A 270 0.98 -0.34 16.56
C PRO A 270 -0.50 -0.20 16.19
N ALA A 271 -1.03 -1.07 15.33
CA ALA A 271 -2.41 -0.97 14.82
C ALA A 271 -3.49 -1.09 15.92
N HIS A 272 -3.13 -1.66 17.07
CA HIS A 272 -3.99 -1.81 18.24
C HIS A 272 -3.87 -0.66 19.26
N ALA A 273 -3.04 0.37 18.99
CA ALA A 273 -2.76 1.46 19.92
C ALA A 273 -2.50 2.76 19.17
N THR A 274 -3.53 3.33 18.54
CA THR A 274 -3.45 4.52 17.67
C THR A 274 -4.10 5.73 18.33
N ALA A 275 -3.67 6.10 19.53
CA ALA A 275 -4.25 7.16 20.35
C ALA A 275 -4.37 8.53 19.65
N ALA A 276 -3.55 8.79 18.62
CA ALA A 276 -3.64 10.02 17.83
C ALA A 276 -4.88 10.07 16.91
N ILE A 277 -5.56 8.94 16.69
CA ILE A 277 -6.78 8.88 15.88
C ILE A 277 -7.98 9.00 16.81
N PRO A 278 -8.87 10.01 16.62
CA PRO A 278 -10.00 10.21 17.50
C PRO A 278 -11.04 9.08 17.44
N ASP A 279 -11.85 8.94 18.50
CA ASP A 279 -13.00 8.05 18.55
C ASP A 279 -14.01 8.41 17.46
N GLY A 280 -14.59 7.41 16.81
CA GLY A 280 -15.59 7.59 15.77
C GLY A 280 -15.10 8.37 14.54
N ALA A 281 -13.80 8.54 14.35
CA ALA A 281 -13.22 9.35 13.28
C ALA A 281 -13.49 8.76 11.88
N ALA A 282 -13.54 7.44 11.72
CA ALA A 282 -13.66 6.78 10.43
C ALA A 282 -15.07 6.30 10.12
N ALA A 283 -15.53 6.55 8.89
CA ALA A 283 -16.75 5.96 8.34
C ALA A 283 -16.50 4.56 7.78
N LEU A 284 -15.29 4.31 7.29
CA LEU A 284 -14.88 3.08 6.65
C LEU A 284 -13.42 2.77 6.97
N VAL A 285 -13.14 1.51 7.22
CA VAL A 285 -11.79 0.94 7.21
C VAL A 285 -11.67 0.00 6.01
N VAL A 286 -10.60 0.16 5.22
CA VAL A 286 -10.20 -0.82 4.20
C VAL A 286 -8.74 -1.15 4.42
N THR A 287 -8.43 -2.38 4.77
CA THR A 287 -7.10 -2.77 5.22
C THR A 287 -6.75 -4.20 4.88
N SER A 288 -5.45 -4.50 4.91
CA SER A 288 -4.89 -5.85 4.81
C SER A 288 -3.71 -5.96 5.79
N PRO A 289 -3.82 -6.78 6.83
CA PRO A 289 -2.76 -6.97 7.81
C PRO A 289 -1.58 -7.73 7.20
N PRO A 290 -0.42 -7.76 7.86
CA PRO A 290 0.63 -8.71 7.52
C PRO A 290 0.10 -10.14 7.57
N PHE A 291 0.23 -10.89 6.48
CA PHE A 291 -0.24 -12.28 6.42
C PHE A 291 0.71 -13.20 7.19
N LEU A 292 0.14 -14.26 7.72
CA LEU A 292 0.89 -15.30 8.41
C LEU A 292 1.98 -15.88 7.48
N ASP A 293 3.23 -15.95 7.94
CA ASP A 293 4.41 -16.54 7.27
C ASP A 293 4.85 -15.94 5.90
N VAL A 294 4.25 -14.84 5.43
CA VAL A 294 4.39 -14.46 4.00
C VAL A 294 5.46 -13.39 3.72
N VAL A 295 5.76 -12.47 4.63
CA VAL A 295 6.61 -11.31 4.32
C VAL A 295 7.63 -10.99 5.41
N GLN A 296 8.89 -10.77 4.98
CA GLN A 296 9.99 -10.29 5.83
C GLN A 296 10.19 -8.79 5.57
N TYR A 297 9.32 -7.95 6.13
CA TYR A 297 9.30 -6.51 5.84
C TYR A 297 10.61 -5.79 6.19
N ALA A 298 11.29 -6.19 7.25
CA ALA A 298 12.57 -5.58 7.64
C ALA A 298 13.65 -5.86 6.59
N GLU A 299 13.80 -7.11 6.17
CA GLU A 299 14.78 -7.51 5.16
C GLU A 299 14.45 -6.93 3.78
N ASP A 300 13.19 -6.87 3.40
CA ASP A 300 12.76 -6.32 2.12
C ASP A 300 13.04 -4.80 2.00
N ASN A 301 13.09 -4.08 3.11
CA ASN A 301 13.18 -2.62 3.15
C ASN A 301 14.51 -2.09 3.72
N TRP A 302 15.50 -2.94 4.04
CA TRP A 302 16.75 -2.52 4.68
C TRP A 302 17.45 -1.36 3.98
N LEU A 303 17.48 -1.37 2.64
CA LEU A 303 18.12 -0.33 1.85
C LEU A 303 17.33 0.99 1.85
N ARG A 304 15.97 0.89 1.91
CA ARG A 304 15.11 2.07 2.08
C ARG A 304 15.27 2.67 3.48
N SER A 305 15.37 1.83 4.51
CA SER A 305 15.64 2.25 5.88
C SER A 305 17.01 2.93 5.99
N TRP A 306 18.05 2.34 5.41
CA TRP A 306 19.36 2.98 5.30
C TRP A 306 19.26 4.37 4.67
N PHE A 307 18.60 4.51 3.52
CA PHE A 307 18.49 5.78 2.81
C PHE A 307 17.67 6.81 3.62
N ALA A 308 16.64 6.39 4.30
CA ALA A 308 15.78 7.25 5.12
C ALA A 308 16.39 7.61 6.50
N GLY A 309 17.52 7.01 6.89
CA GLY A 309 18.08 7.19 8.23
C GLY A 309 17.27 6.52 9.35
N ILE A 310 16.51 5.47 9.00
CA ILE A 310 15.71 4.70 9.95
C ILE A 310 16.53 3.48 10.40
N ASP A 311 16.68 3.31 11.71
CA ASP A 311 17.26 2.09 12.26
C ASP A 311 16.19 0.96 12.22
N PRO A 312 16.40 -0.10 11.43
CA PRO A 312 15.45 -1.20 11.35
C PRO A 312 15.21 -1.91 12.70
N ALA A 313 16.17 -1.87 13.61
CA ALA A 313 16.04 -2.49 14.93
C ALA A 313 15.01 -1.78 15.83
N THR A 314 14.70 -0.51 15.55
CA THR A 314 13.68 0.25 16.29
C THR A 314 12.26 0.02 15.77
N VAL A 315 12.09 -0.67 14.64
CA VAL A 315 10.79 -0.90 14.02
C VAL A 315 10.27 -2.28 14.43
N ALA A 316 9.37 -2.31 15.40
CA ALA A 316 8.80 -3.54 15.97
C ALA A 316 7.76 -4.19 15.04
N ILE A 317 8.19 -4.63 13.84
CA ILE A 317 7.32 -5.33 12.91
C ILE A 317 7.00 -6.72 13.45
N SER A 318 5.75 -6.95 13.81
CA SER A 318 5.29 -8.24 14.32
C SER A 318 5.32 -9.30 13.21
N GLN A 319 6.07 -10.37 13.45
CA GLN A 319 6.06 -11.58 12.63
C GLN A 319 5.35 -12.69 13.41
N HIS A 320 4.12 -12.99 13.04
CA HIS A 320 3.36 -14.07 13.67
C HIS A 320 3.55 -15.37 12.88
N ARG A 321 4.16 -16.38 13.52
CA ARG A 321 4.36 -17.73 12.93
C ARG A 321 3.26 -18.72 13.28
N GLY A 322 2.38 -18.37 14.22
CA GLY A 322 1.27 -19.20 14.70
C GLY A 322 -0.09 -18.56 14.47
N GLU A 323 -1.09 -19.38 14.14
CA GLU A 323 -2.46 -18.92 13.89
C GLU A 323 -3.08 -18.22 15.10
N ALA A 324 -2.88 -18.75 16.31
CA ALA A 324 -3.41 -18.16 17.53
C ALA A 324 -2.81 -16.76 17.82
N ALA A 325 -1.50 -16.59 17.65
CA ALA A 325 -0.85 -15.31 17.84
C ALA A 325 -1.27 -14.28 16.77
N TRP A 326 -1.44 -14.72 15.52
CA TRP A 326 -1.95 -13.89 14.44
C TRP A 326 -3.41 -13.48 14.69
N GLN A 327 -4.26 -14.41 15.12
CA GLN A 327 -5.66 -14.12 15.46
C GLN A 327 -5.78 -13.16 16.66
N ALA A 328 -4.91 -13.28 17.66
CA ALA A 328 -4.85 -12.34 18.79
C ALA A 328 -4.52 -10.92 18.31
N MET A 329 -3.52 -10.75 17.46
CA MET A 329 -3.18 -9.46 16.85
C MET A 329 -4.36 -8.87 16.07
N VAL A 330 -5.09 -9.68 15.31
CA VAL A 330 -6.29 -9.25 14.60
C VAL A 330 -7.38 -8.81 15.58
N ARG A 331 -7.61 -9.56 16.66
CA ARG A 331 -8.59 -9.19 17.68
C ARG A 331 -8.27 -7.86 18.35
N ASP A 332 -7.01 -7.66 18.74
CA ASP A 332 -6.57 -6.41 19.37
C ASP A 332 -6.73 -5.23 18.39
N THR A 333 -6.39 -5.43 17.12
CA THR A 333 -6.63 -4.44 16.06
C THR A 333 -8.12 -4.14 15.90
N LEU A 334 -8.98 -5.15 15.84
CA LEU A 334 -10.44 -4.95 15.73
C LEU A 334 -11.02 -4.25 16.97
N ALA A 335 -10.49 -4.49 18.16
CA ALA A 335 -10.89 -3.77 19.37
C ALA A 335 -10.58 -2.27 19.27
N GLU A 336 -9.39 -1.91 18.77
CA GLU A 336 -9.04 -0.51 18.50
C GLU A 336 -9.90 0.09 17.38
N LEU A 337 -10.17 -0.66 16.32
CA LEU A 337 -11.08 -0.24 15.25
C LEU A 337 -12.52 -0.03 15.74
N ALA A 338 -12.96 -0.74 16.77
CA ALA A 338 -14.27 -0.50 17.40
C ALA A 338 -14.36 0.89 18.04
N ARG A 339 -13.25 1.46 18.50
CA ARG A 339 -13.16 2.84 18.98
C ARG A 339 -13.15 3.85 17.83
N ILE A 340 -12.34 3.57 16.80
CA ILE A 340 -12.08 4.51 15.69
C ILE A 340 -13.25 4.58 14.71
N VAL A 341 -13.93 3.46 14.45
CA VAL A 341 -15.04 3.42 13.50
C VAL A 341 -16.31 3.92 14.17
N ARG A 342 -16.95 4.93 13.56
CA ARG A 342 -18.23 5.45 14.07
C ARG A 342 -19.34 4.39 14.05
N PRO A 343 -20.38 4.51 14.89
CA PRO A 343 -21.56 3.67 14.78
C PRO A 343 -22.14 3.67 13.36
N GLY A 344 -22.45 2.48 12.84
CA GLY A 344 -22.90 2.27 11.47
C GLY A 344 -21.82 2.27 10.41
N GLY A 345 -20.56 2.63 10.75
CA GLY A 345 -19.40 2.52 9.86
C GLY A 345 -19.00 1.05 9.60
N HIS A 346 -18.14 0.85 8.61
CA HIS A 346 -17.78 -0.50 8.14
C HIS A 346 -16.28 -0.76 8.21
N VAL A 347 -15.94 -2.05 8.32
CA VAL A 347 -14.58 -2.57 8.17
C VAL A 347 -14.57 -3.59 7.04
N ALA A 348 -13.76 -3.35 6.02
CA ALA A 348 -13.42 -4.27 4.95
C ALA A 348 -12.00 -4.79 5.21
N PHE A 349 -11.88 -5.96 5.82
CA PHE A 349 -10.64 -6.56 6.28
C PHE A 349 -10.18 -7.63 5.28
N GLU A 350 -9.24 -7.27 4.40
CA GLU A 350 -8.74 -8.15 3.35
C GLU A 350 -7.68 -9.09 3.89
N VAL A 351 -7.82 -10.35 3.53
CA VAL A 351 -6.88 -11.41 3.83
C VAL A 351 -6.77 -12.36 2.65
N GLY A 352 -5.80 -13.25 2.71
CA GLY A 352 -5.61 -14.27 1.71
C GLY A 352 -5.55 -15.68 2.29
N GLU A 353 -5.37 -16.63 1.41
CA GLU A 353 -5.08 -18.01 1.78
C GLU A 353 -3.58 -18.16 2.01
N VAL A 354 -3.20 -18.90 3.04
CA VAL A 354 -1.80 -19.23 3.32
C VAL A 354 -1.59 -20.74 3.39
N ARG A 355 -0.32 -21.17 3.32
CA ARG A 355 0.05 -22.58 3.36
C ARG A 355 -0.65 -23.45 2.30
N GLY A 356 -0.83 -22.88 1.09
CA GLY A 356 -1.47 -23.58 -0.03
C GLY A 356 -2.96 -23.83 0.17
N GLY A 357 -3.69 -22.88 0.77
CA GLY A 357 -5.15 -22.97 1.01
C GLY A 357 -5.54 -23.78 2.25
N ARG A 358 -4.56 -24.28 3.02
CA ARG A 358 -4.85 -25.04 4.25
C ARG A 358 -5.27 -24.18 5.43
N VAL A 359 -4.91 -22.90 5.40
CA VAL A 359 -5.30 -21.92 6.42
C VAL A 359 -6.09 -20.81 5.76
N LEU A 360 -7.34 -20.68 6.16
CA LEU A 360 -8.28 -19.68 5.67
C LEU A 360 -8.30 -18.53 6.67
N LEU A 361 -7.52 -17.48 6.40
CA LEU A 361 -7.35 -16.36 7.33
C LEU A 361 -8.66 -15.61 7.59
N GLU A 362 -9.58 -15.60 6.64
CA GLU A 362 -10.91 -14.98 6.82
C GLU A 362 -11.70 -15.64 7.96
N ARG A 363 -11.53 -16.93 8.22
CA ARG A 363 -12.17 -17.62 9.35
C ARG A 363 -11.58 -17.18 10.69
N LEU A 364 -10.27 -16.94 10.73
CA LEU A 364 -9.60 -16.42 11.93
C LEU A 364 -10.04 -14.98 12.23
N VAL A 365 -10.18 -14.12 11.18
CA VAL A 365 -10.73 -12.77 11.33
C VAL A 365 -12.18 -12.81 11.81
N TRP A 366 -13.00 -13.68 11.22
CA TRP A 366 -14.41 -13.84 11.59
C TRP A 366 -14.56 -14.22 13.07
N ALA A 367 -13.74 -15.18 13.54
CA ALA A 367 -13.72 -15.58 14.94
C ALA A 367 -13.14 -14.48 15.85
N ALA A 368 -12.09 -13.76 15.41
CA ALA A 368 -11.50 -12.66 16.18
C ALA A 368 -12.49 -11.50 16.43
N ALA A 369 -13.47 -11.31 15.55
CA ALA A 369 -14.51 -10.28 15.70
C ALA A 369 -15.62 -10.67 16.70
N GLU A 370 -15.68 -11.92 17.17
CA GLU A 370 -16.72 -12.38 18.08
C GLU A 370 -16.63 -11.67 19.43
N GLY A 371 -17.80 -11.22 19.94
CA GLY A 371 -17.91 -10.48 21.20
C GLY A 371 -17.40 -9.03 21.14
N LEU A 372 -16.88 -8.57 19.98
CA LEU A 372 -16.62 -7.15 19.73
C LEU A 372 -17.90 -6.47 19.20
N PRO A 373 -18.04 -5.14 19.34
CA PRO A 373 -19.24 -4.43 18.93
C PRO A 373 -19.34 -4.28 17.41
N PHE A 374 -19.22 -5.39 16.69
CA PHE A 374 -19.35 -5.50 15.24
C PHE A 374 -20.39 -6.57 14.86
N ALA A 375 -21.33 -6.21 14.01
CA ALA A 375 -22.09 -7.19 13.25
C ALA A 375 -21.17 -7.77 12.16
N ARG A 376 -20.98 -9.09 12.17
CA ARG A 376 -20.29 -9.84 11.12
C ARG A 376 -21.26 -10.05 9.96
N LEU A 377 -21.01 -9.44 8.79
CA LEU A 377 -21.98 -9.44 7.68
C LEU A 377 -21.78 -10.65 6.76
N PHE A 378 -20.65 -10.71 6.09
CA PHE A 378 -20.28 -11.78 5.15
C PHE A 378 -18.78 -11.72 4.82
N VAL A 379 -18.29 -12.76 4.17
CA VAL A 379 -17.00 -12.76 3.51
C VAL A 379 -17.22 -12.55 2.02
N MET A 380 -16.63 -11.49 1.47
CA MET A 380 -16.64 -11.19 0.05
C MET A 380 -15.41 -11.82 -0.59
N VAL A 381 -15.60 -12.61 -1.64
CA VAL A 381 -14.51 -13.27 -2.37
C VAL A 381 -14.45 -12.71 -3.78
N ASN A 382 -13.40 -11.94 -4.06
CA ASN A 382 -13.12 -11.48 -5.42
C ASN A 382 -12.35 -12.55 -6.18
N GLN A 383 -13.03 -13.31 -7.02
CA GLN A 383 -12.46 -14.36 -7.84
C GLN A 383 -12.01 -13.78 -9.17
N GLN A 384 -10.72 -13.90 -9.48
CA GLN A 384 -10.17 -13.43 -10.75
C GLN A 384 -9.71 -14.60 -11.60
N GLU A 385 -10.14 -14.64 -12.87
CA GLU A 385 -9.49 -15.50 -13.85
C GLU A 385 -8.12 -14.92 -14.23
N PHE A 386 -7.05 -15.70 -14.00
CA PHE A 386 -5.69 -15.30 -14.35
C PHE A 386 -5.52 -15.31 -15.88
N THR A 387 -5.43 -14.14 -16.49
CA THR A 387 -4.84 -14.04 -17.82
C THR A 387 -3.34 -14.37 -17.74
N LYS A 388 -2.81 -15.11 -18.73
CA LYS A 388 -1.42 -15.66 -18.82
C LYS A 388 -0.26 -14.67 -18.59
N THR A 389 -0.52 -13.40 -18.34
CA THR A 389 0.48 -12.36 -18.05
C THR A 389 1.03 -12.40 -16.63
N ALA A 390 0.47 -13.18 -15.71
CA ALA A 390 0.97 -13.34 -14.35
C ALA A 390 2.30 -14.12 -14.24
N ASN A 391 2.68 -14.87 -15.29
CA ASN A 391 3.90 -15.68 -15.35
C ASN A 391 5.13 -14.94 -15.92
N CYS A 392 5.05 -13.65 -16.19
CA CYS A 392 6.13 -12.90 -16.88
C CYS A 392 7.45 -12.79 -16.10
N TRP A 393 7.53 -13.24 -14.84
CA TRP A 393 8.69 -12.98 -13.98
C TRP A 393 9.35 -14.24 -13.40
N GLY A 394 9.03 -15.42 -13.90
CA GLY A 394 9.71 -16.67 -13.48
C GLY A 394 9.55 -17.05 -12.00
N VAL A 395 8.68 -16.35 -11.28
CA VAL A 395 8.33 -16.68 -9.89
C VAL A 395 7.08 -17.55 -9.96
N GLY A 396 7.21 -18.82 -9.60
CA GLY A 396 6.08 -19.74 -9.45
C GLY A 396 5.18 -19.28 -8.31
N ASN A 397 4.40 -18.21 -8.56
CA ASN A 397 3.51 -17.60 -7.57
C ASN A 397 2.34 -18.49 -7.18
N ASN A 398 2.10 -19.58 -7.93
CA ASN A 398 1.01 -20.51 -7.66
C ASN A 398 1.24 -21.42 -6.43
N ALA A 399 2.45 -21.43 -5.85
CA ALA A 399 2.75 -22.25 -4.68
C ALA A 399 2.76 -21.47 -3.35
N ARG A 400 2.75 -20.12 -3.36
CA ARG A 400 2.90 -19.28 -2.14
C ARG A 400 2.06 -17.99 -2.12
N GLY A 401 1.16 -17.74 -3.05
CA GLY A 401 0.32 -16.55 -3.12
C GLY A 401 -1.17 -16.89 -3.09
N THR A 402 -2.00 -15.93 -2.71
CA THR A 402 -3.46 -16.07 -2.76
C THR A 402 -3.95 -15.86 -4.17
N ASN A 403 -4.74 -16.79 -4.69
CA ASN A 403 -5.41 -16.67 -5.99
C ASN A 403 -6.69 -15.84 -5.91
N THR A 404 -7.15 -15.51 -4.69
CA THR A 404 -8.40 -14.78 -4.43
C THR A 404 -8.19 -13.75 -3.33
N ASN A 405 -8.77 -12.55 -3.49
CA ASN A 405 -8.92 -11.63 -2.36
C ASN A 405 -10.15 -12.07 -1.56
N ARG A 406 -9.99 -12.22 -0.25
CA ARG A 406 -11.07 -12.55 0.69
C ARG A 406 -11.22 -11.41 1.67
N ILE A 407 -12.37 -10.80 1.72
CA ILE A 407 -12.63 -9.60 2.52
C ILE A 407 -13.71 -9.91 3.54
N VAL A 408 -13.36 -9.90 4.82
CA VAL A 408 -14.32 -9.97 5.92
C VAL A 408 -14.97 -8.60 6.08
N VAL A 409 -16.27 -8.53 5.90
CA VAL A 409 -17.04 -7.30 6.00
C VAL A 409 -17.76 -7.26 7.35
N LEU A 410 -17.40 -6.25 8.15
CA LEU A 410 -17.95 -5.99 9.46
C LEU A 410 -18.65 -4.62 9.47
N ARG A 411 -19.65 -4.44 10.33
CA ARG A 411 -20.32 -3.16 10.58
C ARG A 411 -20.31 -2.85 12.07
N ARG A 412 -19.86 -1.63 12.43
CA ARG A 412 -19.88 -1.15 13.81
C ARG A 412 -21.33 -0.99 14.28
N GLU A 413 -21.69 -1.66 15.35
CA GLU A 413 -23.02 -1.54 15.96
C GLU A 413 -23.13 -0.23 16.74
N ALA A 414 -24.36 0.27 16.88
CA ALA A 414 -24.62 1.33 17.84
C ALA A 414 -24.49 0.71 19.24
N GLY A 415 -23.67 1.31 20.07
CA GLY A 415 -23.57 0.95 21.49
C GLY A 415 -24.80 1.39 22.24
#